data_27d393729ef7f857f31de44783761556
#
_entry.id   27d393729ef7f857f31de44783761556
#
_cell.length_a   1.000
_cell.length_b   1.000
_cell.length_c   1.000
_cell.angle_alpha   90.00
_cell.angle_beta   90.00
_cell.angle_gamma   90.00
#
_symmetry.space_group_name_H-M   'P 1'
#
loop_
_entity.id
_entity.type
_entity.pdbx_description
1 polymer ?
#
loop_
_entity_poly.entity_id
_entity_poly.type
_entity_poly.pdbx_seq_one_letter_code
_entity_poly.pdbx_strand_id
1 'polypeptide(L)'
;MVEDAELIATAVCMAVGYDRSHPIYPVFRELAEREVAQYSYRNALIAEVDGVAAGAIVGYDGARLEELREPIFPLLEKYLGETLQIEDECEAGEFYLDSLGVLPQFQGLGVGARLLTAMRDRAFADGHQRVGLIVDFDNPRAERLYTSLGWRRVGEKRFLGHRMWHLQCER
;
A
#
# COMPACT_ATOMS: atom_id res chain seq x y z
N MET A 1 3.89 13.17 13.27
CA MET A 1 3.72 13.58 11.85
C MET A 1 4.98 13.37 10.99
N VAL A 2 6.17 13.86 11.32
CA VAL A 2 7.39 13.56 10.52
C VAL A 2 7.77 12.09 10.64
N GLU A 3 7.69 11.53 11.84
CA GLU A 3 7.95 10.11 12.11
C GLU A 3 6.96 9.19 11.37
N ASP A 4 5.70 9.60 11.27
CA ASP A 4 4.67 8.85 10.55
C ASP A 4 4.95 8.81 9.05
N ALA A 5 5.36 9.94 8.45
CA ALA A 5 5.71 10.00 7.03
C ALA A 5 6.92 9.13 6.68
N GLU A 6 7.92 9.08 7.56
CA GLU A 6 9.07 8.19 7.41
C GLU A 6 8.69 6.72 7.50
N LEU A 7 7.80 6.36 8.42
CA LEU A 7 7.31 4.99 8.54
C LEU A 7 6.47 4.59 7.32
N ILE A 8 5.56 5.45 6.87
CA ILE A 8 4.76 5.22 5.66
C ILE A 8 5.68 5.00 4.45
N ALA A 9 6.63 5.90 4.22
CA ALA A 9 7.60 5.77 3.13
C ALA A 9 8.42 4.48 3.22
N THR A 10 8.82 4.09 4.43
CA THR A 10 9.52 2.82 4.67
C THR A 10 8.65 1.63 4.31
N ALA A 11 7.39 1.63 4.74
CA ALA A 11 6.43 0.57 4.44
C ALA A 11 6.18 0.43 2.92
N VAL A 12 6.05 1.55 2.22
CA VAL A 12 5.89 1.59 0.75
C VAL A 12 7.14 1.05 0.05
N CYS A 13 8.34 1.48 0.46
CA CYS A 13 9.59 0.92 -0.07
C CYS A 13 9.66 -0.60 0.11
N MET A 14 9.36 -1.09 1.32
CA MET A 14 9.37 -2.52 1.61
C MET A 14 8.38 -3.30 0.73
N ALA A 15 7.19 -2.75 0.48
CA ALA A 15 6.17 -3.37 -0.35
C ALA A 15 6.62 -3.57 -1.81
N VAL A 16 7.48 -2.69 -2.32
CA VAL A 16 8.05 -2.78 -3.67
C VAL A 16 9.47 -3.39 -3.69
N GLY A 17 9.93 -3.95 -2.56
CA GLY A 17 11.20 -4.67 -2.47
C GLY A 17 12.43 -3.79 -2.31
N TYR A 18 12.26 -2.53 -1.88
CA TYR A 18 13.35 -1.58 -1.62
C TYR A 18 13.53 -1.31 -0.13
N ASP A 19 14.63 -0.68 0.22
CA ASP A 19 14.88 -0.13 1.55
C ASP A 19 15.03 1.40 1.52
N ARG A 20 15.29 2.00 2.67
CA ARG A 20 15.42 3.46 2.82
C ARG A 20 16.61 4.08 2.08
N SER A 21 17.58 3.28 1.62
CA SER A 21 18.74 3.76 0.85
C SER A 21 18.44 3.92 -0.63
N HIS A 22 17.30 3.37 -1.10
CA HIS A 22 16.93 3.46 -2.51
C HIS A 22 16.59 4.91 -2.91
N PRO A 23 17.02 5.38 -4.09
CA PRO A 23 16.78 6.75 -4.56
C PRO A 23 15.30 7.18 -4.63
N ILE A 24 14.36 6.24 -4.66
CA ILE A 24 12.91 6.51 -4.65
C ILE A 24 12.38 6.89 -3.25
N TYR A 25 13.10 6.58 -2.17
CA TYR A 25 12.62 6.83 -0.81
C TYR A 25 12.15 8.28 -0.55
N PRO A 26 12.91 9.32 -1.00
CA PRO A 26 12.45 10.72 -0.84
C PRO A 26 11.12 11.02 -1.56
N VAL A 27 10.82 10.35 -2.68
CA VAL A 27 9.54 10.47 -3.39
C VAL A 27 8.41 10.02 -2.47
N PHE A 28 8.51 8.82 -1.92
CA PHE A 28 7.47 8.28 -1.03
C PHE A 28 7.32 9.09 0.26
N ARG A 29 8.42 9.61 0.79
CA ARG A 29 8.39 10.46 1.98
C ARG A 29 7.65 11.77 1.71
N GLU A 30 7.96 12.48 0.60
CA GLU A 30 7.22 13.70 0.25
C GLU A 30 5.74 13.45 -0.03
N LEU A 31 5.39 12.30 -0.64
CA LEU A 31 3.99 11.91 -0.84
C LEU A 31 3.27 11.65 0.48
N ALA A 32 3.95 11.03 1.44
CA ALA A 32 3.38 10.74 2.75
C ALA A 32 3.04 12.01 3.56
N GLU A 33 3.75 13.10 3.33
CA GLU A 33 3.52 14.40 3.98
C GLU A 33 2.34 15.19 3.36
N ARG A 34 1.83 14.78 2.19
CA ARG A 34 0.75 15.47 1.47
C ARG A 34 -0.63 15.02 1.94
N GLU A 35 -1.61 15.92 1.88
CA GLU A 35 -3.01 15.60 2.14
C GLU A 35 -3.65 14.79 1.01
N VAL A 36 -3.29 15.11 -0.23
CA VAL A 36 -3.82 14.47 -1.44
C VAL A 36 -2.65 13.87 -2.22
N ALA A 37 -2.44 12.61 -2.02
CA ALA A 37 -1.45 11.79 -2.73
C ALA A 37 -1.74 10.31 -2.47
N GLN A 38 -1.24 9.45 -3.33
CA GLN A 38 -1.41 7.99 -3.22
C GLN A 38 -0.96 7.46 -1.85
N TYR A 39 0.22 7.87 -1.40
CA TYR A 39 0.82 7.45 -0.12
C TYR A 39 0.63 8.46 1.02
N SER A 40 -0.36 9.35 0.91
CA SER A 40 -0.71 10.34 1.93
C SER A 40 -0.88 9.72 3.32
N TYR A 41 -0.47 10.43 4.37
CA TYR A 41 -0.76 10.06 5.76
C TYR A 41 -2.28 9.89 6.02
N ARG A 42 -3.14 10.55 5.24
CA ARG A 42 -4.60 10.40 5.32
C ARG A 42 -5.10 9.04 4.84
N ASN A 43 -4.32 8.39 3.99
CA ASN A 43 -4.61 7.07 3.43
C ASN A 43 -3.96 5.94 4.24
N ALA A 44 -3.26 6.26 5.32
CA ALA A 44 -2.48 5.29 6.08
C ALA A 44 -3.12 4.93 7.43
N LEU A 45 -2.84 3.72 7.89
CA LEU A 45 -2.93 3.30 9.29
C LEU A 45 -1.55 2.88 9.76
N ILE A 46 -1.23 3.25 10.99
CA ILE A 46 0.03 2.90 11.65
C ILE A 46 -0.28 1.94 12.80
N ALA A 47 0.50 0.88 12.91
CA ALA A 47 0.48 -0.02 14.04
C ALA A 47 1.61 0.32 15.01
N GLU A 48 1.30 0.30 16.29
CA GLU A 48 2.27 0.41 17.37
C GLU A 48 2.32 -0.88 18.18
N VAL A 49 3.51 -1.21 18.65
CA VAL A 49 3.77 -2.28 19.62
C VAL A 49 4.51 -1.65 20.80
N ASP A 50 3.92 -1.72 21.96
CA ASP A 50 4.45 -1.11 23.21
C ASP A 50 4.81 0.38 23.05
N GLY A 51 3.99 1.12 22.30
CA GLY A 51 4.17 2.56 22.05
C GLY A 51 5.25 2.88 21.00
N VAL A 52 5.74 1.88 20.30
CA VAL A 52 6.74 2.05 19.22
C VAL A 52 6.08 1.74 17.87
N ALA A 53 6.22 2.65 16.91
CA ALA A 53 5.70 2.48 15.57
C ALA A 53 6.35 1.24 14.89
N ALA A 54 5.51 0.29 14.47
CA ALA A 54 5.93 -1.05 14.06
C ALA A 54 5.69 -1.35 12.59
N GLY A 55 4.74 -0.66 11.96
CA GLY A 55 4.40 -0.86 10.57
C GLY A 55 3.28 0.06 10.11
N ALA A 56 3.06 0.11 8.81
CA ALA A 56 2.01 0.90 8.19
C ALA A 56 1.35 0.15 7.03
N ILE A 57 0.09 0.48 6.78
CA ILE A 57 -0.66 0.09 5.59
C ILE A 57 -1.25 1.33 4.94
N VAL A 58 -1.22 1.38 3.62
CA VAL A 58 -1.83 2.44 2.81
C VAL A 58 -2.97 1.86 1.99
N GLY A 59 -4.10 2.54 1.98
CA GLY A 59 -5.25 2.16 1.17
C GLY A 59 -6.14 3.37 0.86
N TYR A 60 -6.82 3.32 -0.27
CA TYR A 60 -7.67 4.39 -0.76
C TYR A 60 -8.76 3.86 -1.70
N ASP A 61 -9.78 4.68 -1.96
CA ASP A 61 -10.80 4.38 -2.97
C ASP A 61 -10.17 4.30 -4.37
N GLY A 62 -10.31 3.14 -5.02
CA GLY A 62 -9.76 2.90 -6.36
C GLY A 62 -10.26 3.88 -7.43
N ALA A 63 -11.45 4.47 -7.23
CA ALA A 63 -11.97 5.51 -8.11
C ALA A 63 -11.12 6.80 -8.10
N ARG A 64 -10.28 6.99 -7.08
CA ARG A 64 -9.43 8.16 -6.92
C ARG A 64 -7.98 7.94 -7.39
N LEU A 65 -7.68 6.81 -7.99
CA LEU A 65 -6.31 6.45 -8.36
C LEU A 65 -5.61 7.53 -9.19
N GLU A 66 -6.27 8.04 -10.23
CA GLU A 66 -5.69 9.05 -11.14
C GLU A 66 -5.34 10.34 -10.37
N GLU A 67 -6.29 10.88 -9.60
CA GLU A 67 -6.09 12.07 -8.76
C GLU A 67 -4.94 11.89 -7.75
N LEU A 68 -4.94 10.76 -7.05
CA LEU A 68 -3.98 10.49 -5.97
C LEU A 68 -2.58 10.21 -6.51
N ARG A 69 -2.47 9.66 -7.72
CA ARG A 69 -1.19 9.33 -8.38
C ARG A 69 -0.52 10.55 -9.00
N GLU A 70 -1.29 11.54 -9.45
CA GLU A 70 -0.75 12.71 -10.16
C GLU A 70 0.49 13.33 -9.49
N PRO A 71 0.54 13.52 -8.15
CA PRO A 71 1.69 14.11 -7.48
C PRO A 71 3.00 13.31 -7.57
N ILE A 72 2.97 12.02 -7.94
CA ILE A 72 4.19 11.20 -7.99
C ILE A 72 5.08 11.59 -9.17
N PHE A 73 4.50 11.95 -10.32
CA PHE A 73 5.25 12.18 -11.56
C PHE A 73 6.28 13.31 -11.45
N PRO A 74 5.96 14.52 -10.95
CA PRO A 74 6.96 15.57 -10.78
C PRO A 74 8.03 15.21 -9.73
N LEU A 75 7.73 14.34 -8.77
CA LEU A 75 8.70 13.88 -7.79
C LEU A 75 9.65 12.83 -8.37
N LEU A 76 9.15 11.93 -9.23
CA LEU A 76 10.01 10.98 -9.96
C LEU A 76 11.00 11.73 -10.86
N GLU A 77 10.54 12.76 -11.59
CA GLU A 77 11.42 13.61 -12.38
C GLU A 77 12.46 14.34 -11.50
N LYS A 78 12.03 14.94 -10.39
CA LYS A 78 12.88 15.68 -9.46
C LYS A 78 13.99 14.81 -8.86
N TYR A 79 13.68 13.60 -8.41
CA TYR A 79 14.61 12.76 -7.66
C TYR A 79 15.33 11.71 -8.49
N LEU A 80 14.71 11.22 -9.56
CA LEU A 80 15.25 10.13 -10.38
C LEU A 80 15.58 10.57 -11.82
N GLY A 81 15.10 11.76 -12.25
CA GLY A 81 15.23 12.20 -13.64
C GLY A 81 14.44 11.34 -14.63
N GLU A 82 13.41 10.64 -14.15
CA GLU A 82 12.64 9.67 -14.93
C GLU A 82 11.20 10.13 -15.14
N THR A 83 10.68 9.88 -16.35
CA THR A 83 9.26 9.98 -16.65
C THR A 83 8.73 8.56 -16.84
N LEU A 84 7.96 8.06 -15.89
CA LEU A 84 7.41 6.71 -15.92
C LEU A 84 5.95 6.71 -16.38
N GLN A 85 5.59 5.69 -17.16
CA GLN A 85 4.20 5.29 -17.32
C GLN A 85 3.95 4.14 -16.35
N ILE A 86 2.92 4.31 -15.51
CA ILE A 86 2.58 3.33 -14.46
C ILE A 86 1.20 2.77 -14.81
N GLU A 87 1.09 1.45 -14.94
CA GLU A 87 -0.18 0.77 -15.19
C GLU A 87 -1.11 0.95 -13.99
N ASP A 88 -2.42 0.86 -14.23
CA ASP A 88 -3.43 0.96 -13.19
C ASP A 88 -3.48 -0.34 -12.38
N GLU A 89 -3.12 -0.25 -11.11
CA GLU A 89 -3.17 -1.36 -10.15
C GLU A 89 -4.57 -1.61 -9.57
N CYS A 90 -5.45 -0.63 -9.62
CA CYS A 90 -6.82 -0.72 -9.11
C CYS A 90 -7.80 0.05 -9.98
N GLU A 91 -9.07 -0.04 -9.65
CA GLU A 91 -10.18 0.56 -10.39
C GLU A 91 -11.31 1.02 -9.47
N ALA A 92 -12.24 1.80 -10.03
CA ALA A 92 -13.46 2.17 -9.32
C ALA A 92 -14.26 0.92 -8.91
N GLY A 93 -14.91 0.98 -7.75
CA GLY A 93 -15.73 -0.10 -7.20
C GLY A 93 -15.06 -0.95 -6.15
N GLU A 94 -13.78 -0.69 -5.87
CA GLU A 94 -13.07 -1.28 -4.74
C GLU A 94 -12.31 -0.23 -3.94
N PHE A 95 -12.19 -0.45 -2.63
CA PHE A 95 -11.18 0.19 -1.82
C PHE A 95 -9.89 -0.61 -1.98
N TYR A 96 -8.82 0.05 -2.39
CA TYR A 96 -7.57 -0.62 -2.75
C TYR A 96 -6.54 -0.54 -1.62
N LEU A 97 -6.02 -1.70 -1.23
CA LEU A 97 -4.87 -1.79 -0.32
C LEU A 97 -3.59 -1.79 -1.15
N ASP A 98 -2.88 -0.68 -1.11
CA ASP A 98 -1.72 -0.43 -1.97
C ASP A 98 -0.44 -1.05 -1.39
N SER A 99 -0.09 -0.67 -0.18
CA SER A 99 1.19 -1.02 0.41
C SER A 99 1.05 -1.41 1.88
N LEU A 100 1.77 -2.46 2.26
CA LEU A 100 1.86 -2.94 3.64
C LEU A 100 3.33 -3.21 3.97
N GLY A 101 3.83 -2.61 5.04
CA GLY A 101 5.17 -2.88 5.56
C GLY A 101 5.19 -2.98 7.08
N VAL A 102 5.89 -3.97 7.59
CA VAL A 102 6.15 -4.17 9.02
C VAL A 102 7.65 -4.21 9.23
N LEU A 103 8.15 -3.36 10.14
CA LEU A 103 9.58 -3.28 10.44
C LEU A 103 10.11 -4.65 10.88
N PRO A 104 11.35 -5.02 10.51
CA PRO A 104 11.89 -6.36 10.71
C PRO A 104 11.78 -6.89 12.14
N GLN A 105 12.04 -6.04 13.14
CA GLN A 105 11.98 -6.40 14.56
C GLN A 105 10.55 -6.68 15.07
N PHE A 106 9.51 -6.32 14.32
CA PHE A 106 8.10 -6.55 14.66
C PHE A 106 7.42 -7.58 13.77
N GLN A 107 8.16 -8.18 12.84
CA GLN A 107 7.64 -9.27 12.02
C GLN A 107 7.40 -10.54 12.84
N GLY A 108 6.44 -11.35 12.41
CA GLY A 108 6.07 -12.58 13.14
C GLY A 108 5.17 -12.37 14.37
N LEU A 109 4.83 -11.11 14.71
CA LEU A 109 3.95 -10.76 15.84
C LEU A 109 2.49 -10.53 15.43
N GLY A 110 2.13 -10.80 14.18
CA GLY A 110 0.77 -10.61 13.66
C GLY A 110 0.41 -9.17 13.31
N VAL A 111 1.37 -8.24 13.30
CA VAL A 111 1.15 -6.81 13.01
C VAL A 111 0.56 -6.61 11.62
N GLY A 112 1.08 -7.29 10.60
CA GLY A 112 0.57 -7.21 9.23
C GLY A 112 -0.87 -7.65 9.10
N ALA A 113 -1.25 -8.76 9.74
CA ALA A 113 -2.62 -9.26 9.74
C ALA A 113 -3.59 -8.28 10.43
N ARG A 114 -3.15 -7.63 11.51
CA ARG A 114 -3.95 -6.61 12.22
C ARG A 114 -4.13 -5.35 11.37
N LEU A 115 -3.09 -4.89 10.68
CA LEU A 115 -3.18 -3.75 9.78
C LEU A 115 -4.13 -4.02 8.61
N LEU A 116 -4.03 -5.19 7.97
CA LEU A 116 -4.94 -5.62 6.90
C LEU A 116 -6.40 -5.65 7.36
N THR A 117 -6.66 -6.26 8.51
CA THR A 117 -8.00 -6.35 9.09
C THR A 117 -8.54 -4.96 9.43
N ALA A 118 -7.75 -4.12 10.08
CA ALA A 118 -8.16 -2.78 10.47
C ALA A 118 -8.50 -1.90 9.26
N MET A 119 -7.68 -1.94 8.21
CA MET A 119 -7.93 -1.15 6.99
C MET A 119 -9.14 -1.67 6.22
N ARG A 120 -9.31 -2.99 6.12
CA ARG A 120 -10.52 -3.61 5.55
C ARG A 120 -11.77 -3.17 6.30
N ASP A 121 -11.78 -3.26 7.62
CA ASP A 121 -12.93 -2.94 8.45
C ASP A 121 -13.25 -1.44 8.38
N ARG A 122 -12.24 -0.57 8.31
CA ARG A 122 -12.41 0.86 8.03
C ARG A 122 -13.07 1.09 6.66
N ALA A 123 -12.58 0.45 5.60
CA ALA A 123 -13.16 0.58 4.27
C ALA A 123 -14.64 0.16 4.23
N PHE A 124 -14.99 -0.93 4.91
CA PHE A 124 -16.38 -1.37 5.02
C PHE A 124 -17.24 -0.42 5.86
N ALA A 125 -16.70 0.18 6.92
CA ALA A 125 -17.38 1.20 7.72
C ALA A 125 -17.64 2.48 6.90
N ASP A 126 -16.71 2.84 6.01
CA ASP A 126 -16.83 3.98 5.10
C ASP A 126 -17.77 3.72 3.91
N GLY A 127 -18.38 2.51 3.83
CA GLY A 127 -19.42 2.17 2.85
C GLY A 127 -18.95 1.40 1.63
N HIS A 128 -17.66 1.09 1.52
CA HIS A 128 -17.16 0.24 0.44
C HIS A 128 -17.69 -1.19 0.58
N GLN A 129 -18.00 -1.83 -0.55
CA GLN A 129 -18.50 -3.21 -0.58
C GLN A 129 -17.38 -4.23 -0.86
N ARG A 130 -16.26 -3.76 -1.43
CA ARG A 130 -15.12 -4.58 -1.80
C ARG A 130 -13.83 -3.91 -1.39
N VAL A 131 -12.91 -4.72 -0.90
CA VAL A 131 -11.53 -4.31 -0.60
C VAL A 131 -10.60 -5.17 -1.44
N GLY A 132 -9.86 -4.54 -2.34
CA GLY A 132 -8.98 -5.19 -3.30
C GLY A 132 -7.51 -4.99 -2.98
N LEU A 133 -6.68 -5.87 -3.51
CA LEU A 133 -5.22 -5.77 -3.52
C LEU A 133 -4.66 -6.59 -4.69
N ILE A 134 -3.41 -6.34 -5.02
CA ILE A 134 -2.67 -7.18 -5.95
C ILE A 134 -1.48 -7.84 -5.23
N VAL A 135 -1.13 -9.04 -5.64
CA VAL A 135 0.01 -9.78 -5.10
C VAL A 135 0.77 -10.46 -6.23
N ASP A 136 2.08 -10.37 -6.23
CA ASP A 136 2.94 -11.00 -7.22
C ASP A 136 2.74 -12.53 -7.23
N PHE A 137 2.73 -13.11 -8.42
CA PHE A 137 2.65 -14.57 -8.59
C PHE A 137 3.79 -15.27 -7.85
N ASP A 138 4.94 -14.62 -7.74
CA ASP A 138 6.13 -15.15 -7.08
C ASP A 138 6.13 -14.94 -5.55
N ASN A 139 5.02 -14.41 -4.98
CA ASN A 139 4.87 -14.20 -3.54
C ASN A 139 3.72 -15.04 -2.94
N PRO A 140 3.81 -16.38 -2.96
CA PRO A 140 2.76 -17.25 -2.42
C PRO A 140 2.60 -17.13 -0.90
N ARG A 141 3.61 -16.63 -0.18
CA ARG A 141 3.52 -16.39 1.26
C ARG A 141 2.55 -15.26 1.59
N ALA A 142 2.65 -14.14 0.87
CA ALA A 142 1.72 -13.01 1.02
C ALA A 142 0.30 -13.43 0.61
N GLU A 143 0.17 -14.14 -0.50
CA GLU A 143 -1.13 -14.64 -0.95
C GLU A 143 -1.81 -15.53 0.10
N ARG A 144 -1.07 -16.43 0.73
CA ARG A 144 -1.61 -17.26 1.83
C ARG A 144 -2.11 -16.44 3.01
N LEU A 145 -1.41 -15.36 3.37
CA LEU A 145 -1.87 -14.44 4.40
C LEU A 145 -3.20 -13.80 4.00
N TYR A 146 -3.29 -13.23 2.80
CA TYR A 146 -4.51 -12.58 2.33
C TYR A 146 -5.69 -13.55 2.26
N THR A 147 -5.49 -14.75 1.71
CA THR A 147 -6.56 -15.75 1.62
C THR A 147 -7.00 -16.26 2.98
N SER A 148 -6.10 -16.35 3.96
CA SER A 148 -6.45 -16.71 5.35
C SER A 148 -7.33 -15.66 6.04
N LEU A 149 -7.29 -14.41 5.56
CA LEU A 149 -8.07 -13.27 6.08
C LEU A 149 -9.33 -12.97 5.26
N GLY A 150 -9.64 -13.80 4.25
CA GLY A 150 -10.88 -13.73 3.49
C GLY A 150 -10.77 -13.15 2.08
N TRP A 151 -9.58 -12.73 1.63
CA TRP A 151 -9.39 -12.34 0.23
C TRP A 151 -9.41 -13.54 -0.69
N ARG A 152 -9.98 -13.37 -1.89
CA ARG A 152 -10.06 -14.40 -2.92
C ARG A 152 -9.58 -13.86 -4.26
N ARG A 153 -8.95 -14.69 -5.09
CA ARG A 153 -8.58 -14.34 -6.45
C ARG A 153 -9.84 -14.01 -7.27
N VAL A 154 -9.84 -12.86 -7.92
CA VAL A 154 -10.90 -12.42 -8.83
C VAL A 154 -10.39 -12.20 -10.24
N GLY A 155 -9.07 -12.11 -10.45
CA GLY A 155 -8.47 -11.94 -11.75
C GLY A 155 -6.96 -11.80 -11.69
N GLU A 156 -6.39 -11.36 -12.78
CA GLU A 156 -4.97 -11.07 -12.95
C GLU A 156 -4.79 -9.62 -13.42
N LYS A 157 -3.68 -9.00 -13.01
CA LYS A 157 -3.24 -7.69 -13.50
C LYS A 157 -1.76 -7.74 -13.89
N ARG A 158 -1.35 -6.81 -14.74
CA ARG A 158 0.07 -6.49 -14.94
C ARG A 158 0.38 -5.19 -14.22
N PHE A 159 1.48 -5.17 -13.49
CA PHE A 159 1.94 -3.99 -12.80
C PHE A 159 3.47 -4.00 -12.73
N LEU A 160 4.10 -2.91 -13.20
CA LEU A 160 5.57 -2.75 -13.26
C LEU A 160 6.28 -3.97 -13.90
N GLY A 161 5.70 -4.53 -14.96
CA GLY A 161 6.26 -5.68 -15.68
C GLY A 161 6.00 -7.05 -15.03
N HIS A 162 5.38 -7.10 -13.85
CA HIS A 162 5.06 -8.34 -13.13
C HIS A 162 3.62 -8.79 -13.38
N ARG A 163 3.40 -10.10 -13.35
CA ARG A 163 2.06 -10.68 -13.29
C ARG A 163 1.61 -10.74 -11.82
N MET A 164 0.43 -10.20 -11.58
CA MET A 164 -0.15 -10.10 -10.25
C MET A 164 -1.50 -10.82 -10.19
N TRP A 165 -1.76 -11.52 -9.10
CA TRP A 165 -3.12 -11.89 -8.75
C TRP A 165 -3.87 -10.68 -8.21
N HIS A 166 -5.07 -10.41 -8.75
CA HIS A 166 -6.01 -9.48 -8.17
C HIS A 166 -6.89 -10.24 -7.18
N LEU A 167 -6.85 -9.85 -5.91
CA LEU A 167 -7.64 -10.43 -4.84
C LEU A 167 -8.64 -9.41 -4.31
N GLN A 168 -9.84 -9.88 -3.98
CA GLN A 168 -10.86 -9.06 -3.32
C GLN A 168 -11.43 -9.78 -2.10
N CYS A 169 -11.82 -8.98 -1.10
CA CYS A 169 -12.64 -9.36 0.03
C CYS A 169 -13.95 -8.56 -0.05
N GLU A 170 -15.07 -9.24 0.06
CA GLU A 170 -16.40 -8.63 0.08
C GLU A 170 -16.91 -8.49 1.51
N ARG A 171 -17.77 -7.47 1.72
CA ARG A 171 -18.42 -7.19 3.01
C ARG A 171 -19.43 -8.27 3.37
#